data_8cfc1aa0e028ce01d8c7f9350176b9a3
#
_entry.id   8cfc1aa0e028ce01d8c7f9350176b9a3
#
_cell.length_a   1.000
_cell.length_b   1.000
_cell.length_c   1.000
_cell.angle_alpha   90.00
_cell.angle_beta   90.00
_cell.angle_gamma   90.00
#
_symmetry.space_group_name_H-M   'P 1'
#
loop_
_entity.id
_entity.type
_entity.pdbx_description
1 polymer ?
#
loop_
_entity_poly.entity_id
_entity_poly.type
_entity_poly.pdbx_seq_one_letter_code
_entity_poly.pdbx_strand_id
1 'polypeptide(L)'
;MKISVAVLTLSLFYLSVAEVQQLDQRAEEDNGTDVEQASVCGGDVTGSRTNSQLVVILRELEAKLRNTEKQLEDLRGEVRGNRVAFGASLGIDGNIGPFNTEITLVYKNVFSNSGSYNPGTGIFTAPVRGVYYFSFSGHNISTRSMWLFLMKNGETMIHIANHPAGNRHETATNGMTLQLDVGDQVYVRLQRNTWIFDNGNKHGTFIGYLLFPL
;
A
#
# COMPACT_ATOMS: atom_id res chain seq x y z
N MET A 1 19.86 -2.06 -9.79
CA MET A 1 20.29 -0.84 -10.51
C MET A 1 19.08 0.10 -10.53
N LYS A 2 18.99 1.01 -9.56
CA LYS A 2 17.89 1.99 -9.47
C LYS A 2 18.33 3.24 -10.23
N ILE A 3 17.92 3.37 -11.48
CA ILE A 3 18.02 4.65 -12.20
C ILE A 3 16.97 5.55 -11.54
N SER A 4 17.45 6.60 -10.89
CA SER A 4 16.59 7.55 -10.18
C SER A 4 15.65 8.21 -11.20
N VAL A 5 14.36 8.28 -10.87
CA VAL A 5 13.33 9.00 -11.65
C VAL A 5 13.77 10.43 -11.98
N ALA A 6 14.59 11.04 -11.09
CA ALA A 6 15.21 12.35 -11.31
C ALA A 6 16.15 12.40 -12.52
N VAL A 7 16.86 11.33 -12.86
CA VAL A 7 17.75 11.28 -14.04
C VAL A 7 16.93 11.20 -15.33
N LEU A 8 15.80 10.47 -15.28
CA LEU A 8 14.92 10.36 -16.45
C LEU A 8 14.19 11.69 -16.74
N THR A 9 13.76 12.40 -15.71
CA THR A 9 13.12 13.73 -15.87
C THR A 9 14.10 14.78 -16.35
N LEU A 10 15.35 14.77 -15.88
CA LEU A 10 16.38 15.67 -16.39
C LEU A 10 16.72 15.39 -17.86
N SER A 11 16.81 14.13 -18.27
CA SER A 11 17.11 13.77 -19.67
C SER A 11 15.98 14.18 -20.62
N LEU A 12 14.72 14.04 -20.21
CA LEU A 12 13.56 14.51 -20.99
C LEU A 12 13.51 16.03 -21.09
N PHE A 13 13.90 16.74 -20.01
CA PHE A 13 13.97 18.21 -20.01
C PHE A 13 15.09 18.72 -20.94
N TYR A 14 16.26 18.07 -20.95
CA TYR A 14 17.37 18.41 -21.86
C TYR A 14 17.02 18.12 -23.31
N LEU A 15 16.30 17.07 -23.63
CA LEU A 15 15.82 16.75 -24.98
C LEU A 15 14.82 17.79 -25.47
N SER A 16 13.88 18.24 -24.64
CA SER A 16 12.91 19.26 -25.02
C SER A 16 13.54 20.63 -25.24
N VAL A 17 14.54 21.00 -24.44
CA VAL A 17 15.29 22.26 -24.60
C VAL A 17 16.15 22.22 -25.89
N ALA A 18 16.75 21.07 -26.21
CA ALA A 18 17.52 20.90 -27.44
C ALA A 18 16.67 20.98 -28.72
N GLU A 19 15.45 20.44 -28.69
CA GLU A 19 14.49 20.57 -29.81
C GLU A 19 14.04 22.02 -30.04
N VAL A 20 13.78 22.75 -28.93
CA VAL A 20 13.42 24.18 -29.03
C VAL A 20 14.57 25.01 -29.57
N GLN A 21 15.82 24.73 -29.20
CA GLN A 21 17.01 25.43 -29.76
C GLN A 21 17.26 25.09 -31.23
N GLN A 22 16.97 23.88 -31.71
CA GLN A 22 17.06 23.55 -33.10
C GLN A 22 15.98 24.23 -33.95
N LEU A 23 14.80 24.47 -33.41
CA LEU A 23 13.74 25.21 -34.09
C LEU A 23 14.07 26.70 -34.21
N ASP A 24 14.72 27.27 -33.18
CA ASP A 24 15.15 28.69 -33.19
C ASP A 24 16.29 28.91 -34.20
N GLN A 25 17.28 28.00 -34.31
CA GLN A 25 18.36 28.09 -35.29
C GLN A 25 17.86 27.90 -36.73
N ARG A 26 16.83 27.09 -36.97
CA ARG A 26 16.23 26.96 -38.32
C ARG A 26 15.44 28.20 -38.73
N ALA A 27 14.89 28.94 -37.77
CA ALA A 27 14.19 30.20 -38.05
C ALA A 27 15.15 31.35 -38.40
N GLU A 28 16.42 31.29 -37.94
CA GLU A 28 17.45 32.28 -38.30
C GLU A 28 18.17 32.01 -39.64
N GLU A 29 18.27 30.74 -40.07
CA GLU A 29 18.87 30.39 -41.35
C GLU A 29 17.99 30.68 -42.56
N ASP A 30 16.65 30.77 -42.42
CA ASP A 30 15.73 31.04 -43.50
C ASP A 30 15.52 32.54 -43.78
N ASN A 31 16.24 33.44 -43.10
CA ASN A 31 16.11 34.89 -43.21
C ASN A 31 17.27 35.58 -43.92
N GLY A 32 18.09 34.85 -44.65
CA GLY A 32 19.29 35.38 -45.31
C GLY A 32 19.37 35.12 -46.82
N THR A 33 18.45 35.60 -47.61
CA THR A 33 18.69 36.01 -49.02
C THR A 33 17.47 36.74 -49.59
N ASP A 34 17.79 37.82 -50.28
CA ASP A 34 17.01 38.66 -51.19
C ASP A 34 16.36 39.92 -50.62
N VAL A 35 17.22 40.97 -50.68
CA VAL A 35 16.79 42.36 -50.70
C VAL A 35 16.46 42.72 -52.15
N GLU A 36 15.18 42.88 -52.48
CA GLU A 36 14.74 43.76 -53.53
C GLU A 36 13.51 44.59 -53.15
N GLN A 37 13.60 45.87 -53.38
CA GLN A 37 12.67 46.92 -53.01
C GLN A 37 11.27 46.73 -53.58
N ALA A 38 10.27 46.75 -52.75
CA ALA A 38 8.95 47.33 -53.09
C ALA A 38 8.27 47.86 -51.84
N SER A 39 7.96 49.09 -51.89
CA SER A 39 7.31 49.91 -50.90
C SER A 39 5.87 49.52 -50.59
N VAL A 40 5.45 49.85 -49.33
CA VAL A 40 4.13 50.32 -48.92
C VAL A 40 3.14 49.29 -48.38
N CYS A 41 2.82 49.51 -47.09
CA CYS A 41 1.58 49.21 -46.38
C CYS A 41 1.06 47.76 -46.33
N GLY A 42 1.38 47.14 -45.26
CA GLY A 42 0.69 45.92 -44.81
C GLY A 42 1.14 45.56 -43.42
N GLY A 43 0.48 46.19 -42.40
CA GLY A 43 0.81 45.99 -41.01
C GLY A 43 0.70 44.53 -40.62
N ASP A 44 1.64 44.13 -39.86
CA ASP A 44 1.77 43.07 -38.81
C ASP A 44 0.53 42.19 -38.55
N VAL A 45 0.08 41.44 -39.58
CA VAL A 45 -1.03 40.48 -39.42
C VAL A 45 -0.54 39.08 -39.14
N THR A 46 0.71 38.78 -39.49
CA THR A 46 1.30 37.46 -39.28
C THR A 46 1.78 37.24 -37.84
N GLY A 47 2.39 38.23 -37.19
CA GLY A 47 2.78 38.16 -35.79
C GLY A 47 1.62 38.01 -34.81
N SER A 48 0.47 38.66 -35.12
CA SER A 48 -0.74 38.59 -34.31
C SER A 48 -1.43 37.22 -34.35
N ARG A 49 -1.39 36.52 -35.50
CA ARG A 49 -1.97 35.18 -35.64
C ARG A 49 -1.11 34.12 -34.93
N THR A 50 0.20 34.21 -34.98
CA THR A 50 1.13 33.29 -34.29
C THR A 50 1.01 33.44 -32.77
N ASN A 51 0.94 34.66 -32.26
CA ASN A 51 0.73 34.90 -30.83
C ASN A 51 -0.63 34.40 -30.32
N SER A 52 -1.70 34.55 -31.09
CA SER A 52 -3.01 34.03 -30.68
C SER A 52 -3.05 32.48 -30.66
N GLN A 53 -2.39 31.82 -31.61
CA GLN A 53 -2.27 30.36 -31.62
C GLN A 53 -1.41 29.86 -30.44
N LEU A 54 -0.32 30.53 -30.12
CA LEU A 54 0.53 30.21 -28.99
C LEU A 54 -0.23 30.31 -27.66
N VAL A 55 -1.03 31.36 -27.48
CA VAL A 55 -1.88 31.53 -26.29
C VAL A 55 -2.91 30.39 -26.15
N VAL A 56 -3.51 29.95 -27.26
CA VAL A 56 -4.44 28.81 -27.24
C VAL A 56 -3.72 27.52 -26.82
N ILE A 57 -2.54 27.23 -27.41
CA ILE A 57 -1.75 26.05 -27.07
C ILE A 57 -1.34 26.09 -25.58
N LEU A 58 -0.88 27.23 -25.09
CA LEU A 58 -0.52 27.38 -23.67
C LEU A 58 -1.70 27.10 -22.74
N ARG A 59 -2.88 27.61 -23.05
CA ARG A 59 -4.11 27.32 -22.26
C ARG A 59 -4.49 25.86 -22.29
N GLU A 60 -4.36 25.20 -23.43
CA GLU A 60 -4.60 23.75 -23.54
C GLU A 60 -3.58 22.93 -22.72
N LEU A 61 -2.30 23.32 -22.75
CA LEU A 61 -1.25 22.69 -21.96
C LEU A 61 -1.47 22.88 -20.46
N GLU A 62 -1.83 24.10 -20.04
CA GLU A 62 -2.19 24.37 -18.65
C GLU A 62 -3.39 23.55 -18.19
N ALA A 63 -4.41 23.40 -19.04
CA ALA A 63 -5.58 22.58 -18.70
C ALA A 63 -5.21 21.08 -18.59
N LYS A 64 -4.39 20.59 -19.51
CA LYS A 64 -3.86 19.20 -19.43
C LYS A 64 -3.01 18.98 -18.19
N LEU A 65 -2.13 19.94 -17.87
CA LEU A 65 -1.28 19.88 -16.69
C LEU A 65 -2.12 19.78 -15.40
N ARG A 66 -3.07 20.68 -15.21
CA ARG A 66 -3.99 20.67 -14.05
C ARG A 66 -4.75 19.35 -13.92
N ASN A 67 -5.23 18.80 -15.06
CA ASN A 67 -5.91 17.51 -15.06
C ASN A 67 -4.99 16.36 -14.64
N THR A 68 -3.75 16.36 -15.14
CA THR A 68 -2.75 15.35 -14.79
C THR A 68 -2.33 15.44 -13.32
N GLU A 69 -2.16 16.65 -12.79
CA GLU A 69 -1.87 16.88 -11.38
C GLU A 69 -2.99 16.35 -10.49
N LYS A 70 -4.25 16.60 -10.86
CA LYS A 70 -5.41 16.08 -10.14
C LYS A 70 -5.44 14.54 -10.16
N GLN A 71 -5.25 13.92 -11.32
CA GLN A 71 -5.21 12.46 -11.44
C GLN A 71 -4.07 11.85 -10.60
N LEU A 72 -2.92 12.52 -10.55
CA LEU A 72 -1.79 12.10 -9.74
C LEU A 72 -2.10 12.16 -8.23
N GLU A 73 -2.81 13.19 -7.79
CA GLU A 73 -3.24 13.36 -6.39
C GLU A 73 -4.27 12.28 -6.00
N ASP A 74 -5.25 12.03 -6.86
CA ASP A 74 -6.26 10.99 -6.69
C ASP A 74 -5.61 9.59 -6.59
N LEU A 75 -4.70 9.25 -7.50
CA LEU A 75 -3.93 8.02 -7.47
C LEU A 75 -3.05 7.89 -6.21
N ARG A 76 -2.43 8.98 -5.77
CA ARG A 76 -1.66 8.99 -4.51
C ARG A 76 -2.54 8.75 -3.30
N GLY A 77 -3.74 9.31 -3.30
CA GLY A 77 -4.76 9.08 -2.27
C GLY A 77 -5.16 7.60 -2.20
N GLU A 78 -5.45 7.01 -3.34
CA GLU A 78 -5.81 5.60 -3.48
C GLU A 78 -4.67 4.67 -3.01
N VAL A 79 -3.44 4.90 -3.46
CA VAL A 79 -2.27 4.13 -3.02
C VAL A 79 -2.03 4.23 -1.51
N ARG A 80 -2.29 5.39 -0.89
CA ARG A 80 -2.18 5.55 0.57
C ARG A 80 -3.26 4.79 1.32
N GLY A 81 -4.51 4.86 0.84
CA GLY A 81 -5.66 4.15 1.43
C GLY A 81 -5.51 2.63 1.39
N ASN A 82 -4.81 2.12 0.38
CA ASN A 82 -4.58 0.69 0.16
C ASN A 82 -3.36 0.12 0.92
N ARG A 83 -2.66 0.92 1.73
CA ARG A 83 -1.54 0.45 2.56
C ARG A 83 -2.03 -0.10 3.89
N VAL A 84 -2.54 -1.32 3.88
CA VAL A 84 -3.07 -1.98 5.07
C VAL A 84 -2.19 -3.15 5.44
N ALA A 85 -1.54 -3.06 6.61
CA ALA A 85 -0.72 -4.14 7.16
C ALA A 85 -0.60 -4.03 8.69
N PHE A 86 -0.48 -5.14 9.36
CA PHE A 86 -0.05 -5.23 10.75
C PHE A 86 0.74 -6.49 11.03
N GLY A 87 1.57 -6.43 12.05
CA GLY A 87 2.29 -7.57 12.61
C GLY A 87 2.45 -7.38 14.11
N ALA A 88 2.03 -8.38 14.87
CA ALA A 88 2.09 -8.34 16.33
C ALA A 88 2.41 -9.70 16.92
N SER A 89 3.00 -9.71 18.14
CA SER A 89 3.16 -10.90 18.99
C SER A 89 2.39 -10.78 20.28
N LEU A 90 2.20 -11.89 20.98
CA LEU A 90 1.43 -11.90 22.25
C LEU A 90 1.98 -10.92 23.29
N GLY A 91 3.32 -10.77 23.33
CA GLY A 91 3.96 -9.82 24.24
C GLY A 91 3.79 -10.19 25.71
N ILE A 92 3.83 -11.49 25.99
CA ILE A 92 3.77 -12.08 27.34
C ILE A 92 5.03 -12.90 27.62
N ASP A 93 5.22 -13.25 28.88
CA ASP A 93 6.20 -14.26 29.31
C ASP A 93 5.47 -15.26 30.22
N GLY A 94 5.11 -16.42 29.64
CA GLY A 94 4.35 -17.46 30.31
C GLY A 94 3.14 -17.96 29.53
N ASN A 95 2.15 -18.44 30.26
CA ASN A 95 0.98 -19.12 29.69
C ASN A 95 -0.26 -18.22 29.66
N ILE A 96 -1.07 -18.38 28.60
CA ILE A 96 -2.46 -17.92 28.55
C ILE A 96 -3.37 -19.16 28.56
N GLY A 97 -4.28 -19.22 29.53
CA GLY A 97 -5.14 -20.39 29.73
C GLY A 97 -4.49 -21.47 30.62
N PRO A 98 -5.22 -22.62 30.80
CA PRO A 98 -6.52 -22.90 30.21
C PRO A 98 -7.66 -22.12 30.89
N PHE A 99 -8.67 -21.70 30.11
CA PHE A 99 -9.89 -21.10 30.59
C PHE A 99 -11.08 -22.02 30.30
N ASN A 100 -12.17 -21.89 31.06
CA ASN A 100 -13.41 -22.65 30.82
C ASN A 100 -14.26 -22.10 29.68
N THR A 101 -13.87 -20.96 29.09
CA THR A 101 -14.50 -20.31 27.95
C THR A 101 -13.46 -20.02 26.86
N GLU A 102 -13.92 -19.82 25.63
CA GLU A 102 -13.10 -19.32 24.55
C GLU A 102 -12.77 -17.83 24.79
N ILE A 103 -11.57 -17.42 24.42
CA ILE A 103 -11.15 -16.01 24.50
C ILE A 103 -10.52 -15.55 23.21
N THR A 104 -10.69 -14.29 22.85
CA THR A 104 -9.90 -13.65 21.81
C THR A 104 -8.48 -13.39 22.33
N LEU A 105 -7.47 -13.84 21.58
CA LEU A 105 -6.09 -13.55 21.92
C LEU A 105 -5.74 -12.10 21.57
N VAL A 106 -5.06 -11.44 22.49
CA VAL A 106 -4.62 -10.05 22.33
C VAL A 106 -3.10 -10.04 22.09
N TYR A 107 -2.68 -9.76 20.88
CA TYR A 107 -1.28 -9.62 20.53
C TYR A 107 -0.85 -8.17 20.77
N LYS A 108 -0.27 -7.92 21.95
CA LYS A 108 -0.01 -6.57 22.49
C LYS A 108 1.25 -5.92 21.96
N ASN A 109 2.26 -6.75 21.60
CA ASN A 109 3.54 -6.26 21.12
C ASN A 109 3.47 -6.06 19.60
N VAL A 110 3.24 -4.83 19.18
CA VAL A 110 3.04 -4.44 17.79
C VAL A 110 4.37 -4.04 17.15
N PHE A 111 4.73 -4.69 16.03
CA PHE A 111 5.92 -4.37 15.22
C PHE A 111 5.58 -3.39 14.10
N SER A 112 4.40 -3.54 13.51
CA SER A 112 3.88 -2.66 12.46
C SER A 112 2.36 -2.62 12.53
N ASN A 113 1.75 -1.47 12.24
CA ASN A 113 0.30 -1.33 12.20
C ASN A 113 -0.08 -0.07 11.41
N SER A 114 -0.83 -0.25 10.34
CA SER A 114 -1.40 0.86 9.55
C SER A 114 -2.65 1.50 10.19
N GLY A 115 -3.03 1.07 11.40
CA GLY A 115 -4.20 1.57 12.13
C GLY A 115 -5.41 0.63 12.11
N SER A 116 -5.35 -0.48 11.37
CA SER A 116 -6.48 -1.41 11.21
C SER A 116 -6.53 -2.53 12.26
N TYR A 117 -5.46 -2.76 13.00
CA TYR A 117 -5.39 -3.72 14.10
C TYR A 117 -5.45 -2.98 15.45
N ASN A 118 -6.31 -3.45 16.35
CA ASN A 118 -6.43 -2.91 17.70
C ASN A 118 -5.69 -3.80 18.72
N PRO A 119 -4.54 -3.38 19.26
CA PRO A 119 -3.77 -4.17 20.21
C PRO A 119 -4.40 -4.25 21.61
N GLY A 120 -5.47 -3.50 21.87
CA GLY A 120 -6.25 -3.58 23.10
C GLY A 120 -7.30 -4.70 23.07
N THR A 121 -7.80 -5.05 21.89
CA THR A 121 -8.84 -6.07 21.70
C THR A 121 -8.36 -7.33 20.96
N GLY A 122 -7.25 -7.24 20.23
CA GLY A 122 -6.73 -8.33 19.38
C GLY A 122 -7.47 -8.45 18.05
N ILE A 123 -8.26 -7.44 17.65
CA ILE A 123 -9.13 -7.48 16.46
C ILE A 123 -8.55 -6.61 15.36
N PHE A 124 -8.44 -7.19 14.16
CA PHE A 124 -8.25 -6.47 12.91
C PHE A 124 -9.63 -6.12 12.34
N THR A 125 -9.79 -4.88 11.85
CA THR A 125 -10.99 -4.43 11.13
C THR A 125 -10.60 -3.95 9.75
N ALA A 126 -11.21 -4.50 8.69
CA ALA A 126 -10.88 -4.16 7.31
C ALA A 126 -11.31 -2.72 6.98
N PRO A 127 -10.40 -1.82 6.63
CA PRO A 127 -10.71 -0.44 6.26
C PRO A 127 -11.11 -0.29 4.79
N VAL A 128 -10.76 -1.26 3.96
CA VAL A 128 -11.00 -1.28 2.50
C VAL A 128 -11.53 -2.65 2.11
N ARG A 129 -12.46 -2.69 1.18
CA ARG A 129 -12.90 -3.95 0.55
C ARG A 129 -11.76 -4.53 -0.28
N GLY A 130 -11.42 -5.82 -0.08
CA GLY A 130 -10.28 -6.41 -0.76
C GLY A 130 -9.99 -7.85 -0.37
N VAL A 131 -8.91 -8.37 -0.94
CA VAL A 131 -8.36 -9.68 -0.58
C VAL A 131 -7.17 -9.47 0.35
N TYR A 132 -7.23 -10.08 1.53
CA TYR A 132 -6.25 -9.98 2.60
C TYR A 132 -5.59 -11.34 2.84
N TYR A 133 -4.33 -11.32 3.24
CA TYR A 133 -3.66 -12.47 3.77
C TYR A 133 -3.49 -12.34 5.28
N PHE A 134 -3.80 -13.41 6.01
CA PHE A 134 -3.55 -13.52 7.44
C PHE A 134 -2.71 -14.74 7.73
N SER A 135 -1.82 -14.63 8.72
CA SER A 135 -1.11 -15.75 9.29
C SER A 135 -1.02 -15.60 10.81
N PHE A 136 -1.10 -16.70 11.50
CA PHE A 136 -0.99 -16.75 12.95
C PHE A 136 -0.24 -17.97 13.40
N SER A 137 0.46 -17.85 14.52
CA SER A 137 1.20 -18.93 15.14
C SER A 137 0.86 -19.07 16.60
N GLY A 138 1.02 -20.28 17.11
CA GLY A 138 0.92 -20.58 18.51
C GLY A 138 2.03 -21.53 18.94
N HIS A 139 2.43 -21.41 20.20
CA HIS A 139 3.45 -22.23 20.81
C HIS A 139 2.95 -22.70 22.20
N ASN A 140 3.24 -23.95 22.53
CA ASN A 140 2.93 -24.49 23.84
C ASN A 140 3.90 -25.60 24.25
N ILE A 141 3.86 -25.96 25.53
CA ILE A 141 4.45 -27.21 26.01
C ILE A 141 3.38 -28.27 25.86
N SER A 142 3.68 -29.36 25.11
CA SER A 142 2.69 -30.38 24.70
C SER A 142 2.23 -31.30 25.84
N THR A 143 2.20 -30.82 27.08
CA THR A 143 1.54 -31.50 28.20
C THR A 143 0.02 -31.38 28.13
N ARG A 144 -0.50 -30.40 27.38
CA ARG A 144 -1.92 -30.15 27.08
C ARG A 144 -2.10 -29.69 25.66
N SER A 145 -3.31 -29.81 25.14
CA SER A 145 -3.64 -29.30 23.80
C SER A 145 -3.55 -27.79 23.72
N MET A 146 -3.18 -27.30 22.55
CA MET A 146 -3.35 -25.94 22.08
C MET A 146 -4.26 -25.96 20.86
N TRP A 147 -5.31 -25.13 20.84
CA TRP A 147 -6.19 -24.96 19.70
C TRP A 147 -6.44 -23.45 19.49
N LEU A 148 -6.04 -22.94 18.33
CA LEU A 148 -6.25 -21.55 17.91
C LEU A 148 -7.07 -21.54 16.64
N PHE A 149 -8.05 -20.64 16.58
CA PHE A 149 -8.92 -20.45 15.44
C PHE A 149 -8.77 -19.05 14.88
N LEU A 150 -8.55 -18.93 13.58
CA LEU A 150 -8.73 -17.66 12.86
C LEU A 150 -10.23 -17.49 12.62
N MET A 151 -10.75 -16.36 13.10
CA MET A 151 -12.16 -16.02 13.05
C MET A 151 -12.39 -14.88 12.07
N LYS A 152 -13.48 -14.93 11.31
CA LYS A 152 -14.05 -13.81 10.55
C LYS A 152 -15.49 -13.59 11.02
N ASN A 153 -15.80 -12.42 11.59
CA ASN A 153 -17.15 -12.05 12.05
C ASN A 153 -17.86 -13.12 12.92
N GLY A 154 -17.10 -13.83 13.75
CA GLY A 154 -17.63 -14.91 14.58
C GLY A 154 -17.59 -16.30 13.94
N GLU A 155 -17.28 -16.41 12.66
CA GLU A 155 -17.16 -17.67 11.93
C GLU A 155 -15.71 -18.18 11.95
N THR A 156 -15.52 -19.50 12.11
CA THR A 156 -14.19 -20.12 12.05
C THR A 156 -13.76 -20.31 10.61
N MET A 157 -12.63 -19.73 10.23
CA MET A 157 -12.05 -19.90 8.90
C MET A 157 -11.07 -21.07 8.84
N ILE A 158 -10.01 -21.02 9.64
CA ILE A 158 -9.00 -22.09 9.77
C ILE A 158 -8.56 -22.20 11.21
N HIS A 159 -7.84 -23.28 11.53
CA HIS A 159 -7.29 -23.49 12.87
C HIS A 159 -5.90 -24.10 12.83
N ILE A 160 -5.22 -24.04 13.97
CA ILE A 160 -4.04 -24.83 14.31
C ILE A 160 -4.27 -25.57 15.60
N ALA A 161 -3.69 -26.75 15.72
CA ALA A 161 -3.80 -27.57 16.92
C ALA A 161 -2.51 -28.32 17.21
N ASN A 162 -2.08 -28.33 18.47
CA ASN A 162 -1.12 -29.26 19.00
C ASN A 162 -1.83 -30.16 20.02
N HIS A 163 -1.59 -31.45 19.91
CA HIS A 163 -2.12 -32.45 20.83
C HIS A 163 -1.11 -32.79 21.93
N PRO A 164 -1.54 -33.33 23.07
CA PRO A 164 -0.60 -33.78 24.09
C PRO A 164 0.39 -34.79 23.54
N ALA A 165 1.69 -34.52 23.71
CA ALA A 165 2.77 -35.32 23.14
C ALA A 165 4.00 -35.37 24.08
N GLY A 166 3.75 -35.31 25.40
CA GLY A 166 4.79 -35.27 26.43
C GLY A 166 5.27 -33.87 26.78
N ASN A 167 6.38 -33.76 27.47
CA ASN A 167 6.93 -32.47 27.91
C ASN A 167 7.91 -31.89 26.89
N ARG A 168 7.40 -31.46 25.75
CA ARG A 168 8.20 -30.80 24.70
C ARG A 168 7.53 -29.54 24.20
N HIS A 169 8.34 -28.62 23.70
CA HIS A 169 7.84 -27.39 23.07
C HIS A 169 7.44 -27.67 21.62
N GLU A 170 6.27 -27.18 21.23
CA GLU A 170 5.73 -27.30 19.88
C GLU A 170 5.19 -25.97 19.38
N THR A 171 5.47 -25.68 18.12
CA THR A 171 4.93 -24.50 17.43
C THR A 171 4.12 -24.95 16.23
N ALA A 172 2.93 -24.38 16.06
CA ALA A 172 2.11 -24.55 14.89
C ALA A 172 1.81 -23.19 14.26
N THR A 173 1.71 -23.18 12.93
CA THR A 173 1.42 -21.96 12.14
C THR A 173 0.49 -22.32 11.01
N ASN A 174 -0.45 -21.42 10.70
CA ASN A 174 -1.30 -21.51 9.52
C ASN A 174 -1.58 -20.10 8.98
N GLY A 175 -2.04 -20.03 7.74
CA GLY A 175 -2.43 -18.77 7.10
C GLY A 175 -3.33 -19.02 5.91
N MET A 176 -4.11 -18.00 5.56
CA MET A 176 -4.98 -18.03 4.39
C MET A 176 -5.29 -16.64 3.88
N THR A 177 -5.81 -16.58 2.66
CA THR A 177 -6.41 -15.40 2.08
C THR A 177 -7.90 -15.35 2.37
N LEU A 178 -8.41 -14.15 2.70
CA LEU A 178 -9.83 -13.89 2.93
C LEU A 178 -10.27 -12.67 2.11
N GLN A 179 -11.42 -12.78 1.47
CA GLN A 179 -12.09 -11.60 0.95
C GLN A 179 -12.85 -10.93 2.10
N LEU A 180 -12.62 -9.63 2.29
CA LEU A 180 -13.24 -8.82 3.33
C LEU A 180 -13.96 -7.62 2.72
N ASP A 181 -15.13 -7.32 3.27
CA ASP A 181 -15.81 -6.05 3.08
C ASP A 181 -15.34 -5.06 4.17
N VAL A 182 -15.59 -3.76 3.94
CA VAL A 182 -15.27 -2.72 4.92
C VAL A 182 -16.01 -3.00 6.24
N GLY A 183 -15.27 -3.01 7.34
CA GLY A 183 -15.80 -3.28 8.68
C GLY A 183 -15.76 -4.76 9.10
N ASP A 184 -15.43 -5.69 8.19
CA ASP A 184 -15.23 -7.10 8.56
C ASP A 184 -14.11 -7.23 9.59
N GLN A 185 -14.33 -8.10 10.59
CA GLN A 185 -13.42 -8.31 11.70
C GLN A 185 -12.72 -9.66 11.61
N VAL A 186 -11.39 -9.65 11.78
CA VAL A 186 -10.57 -10.86 11.82
C VAL A 186 -9.75 -10.88 13.11
N TYR A 187 -9.74 -12.01 13.79
CA TYR A 187 -9.05 -12.19 15.06
C TYR A 187 -8.75 -13.66 15.35
N VAL A 188 -7.87 -13.91 16.31
CA VAL A 188 -7.51 -15.27 16.73
C VAL A 188 -8.19 -15.59 18.05
N ARG A 189 -8.81 -16.76 18.14
CA ARG A 189 -9.49 -17.25 19.36
C ARG A 189 -8.75 -18.47 19.92
N LEU A 190 -8.48 -18.46 21.23
CA LEU A 190 -8.02 -19.62 21.98
C LEU A 190 -9.25 -20.42 22.45
N GLN A 191 -9.26 -21.71 22.14
CA GLN A 191 -10.34 -22.61 22.56
C GLN A 191 -10.36 -22.83 24.07
N ARG A 192 -11.56 -23.03 24.61
CA ARG A 192 -11.75 -23.44 26.02
C ARG A 192 -10.92 -24.68 26.38
N ASN A 193 -10.42 -24.73 27.61
CA ASN A 193 -9.64 -25.83 28.17
C ASN A 193 -8.32 -26.10 27.45
N THR A 194 -7.86 -25.18 26.60
CA THR A 194 -6.54 -25.21 25.95
C THR A 194 -5.68 -24.04 26.38
N TRP A 195 -4.42 -24.08 26.07
CA TRP A 195 -3.48 -23.05 26.49
C TRP A 195 -2.42 -22.78 25.42
N ILE A 196 -1.87 -21.58 25.47
CA ILE A 196 -0.76 -21.12 24.64
C ILE A 196 0.33 -20.58 25.57
N PHE A 197 1.58 -20.73 25.18
CA PHE A 197 2.75 -20.19 25.87
C PHE A 197 3.50 -19.23 24.93
N ASP A 198 4.05 -18.17 25.49
CA ASP A 198 5.02 -17.31 24.79
C ASP A 198 6.07 -16.82 25.78
N ASN A 199 7.16 -16.28 25.23
CA ASN A 199 8.26 -15.67 25.97
C ASN A 199 8.94 -14.59 25.14
N GLY A 200 10.09 -14.12 25.56
CA GLY A 200 10.89 -13.12 24.83
C GLY A 200 11.23 -13.48 23.38
N ASN A 201 11.11 -14.76 22.96
CA ASN A 201 11.36 -15.22 21.59
C ASN A 201 10.18 -14.98 20.64
N LYS A 202 9.00 -14.60 21.18
CA LYS A 202 7.82 -14.17 20.37
C LYS A 202 7.30 -15.25 19.43
N HIS A 203 7.07 -16.44 19.96
CA HIS A 203 6.58 -17.59 19.21
C HIS A 203 5.13 -17.40 18.72
N GLY A 204 4.29 -16.72 19.52
CA GLY A 204 2.90 -16.43 19.20
C GLY A 204 2.77 -15.13 18.43
N THR A 205 2.45 -15.22 17.13
CA THR A 205 2.33 -14.05 16.23
C THR A 205 0.99 -14.02 15.53
N PHE A 206 0.55 -12.82 15.18
CA PHE A 206 -0.59 -12.57 14.30
C PHE A 206 -0.22 -11.44 13.34
N ILE A 207 -0.33 -11.72 12.04
CA ILE A 207 -0.03 -10.78 10.97
C ILE A 207 -1.19 -10.75 9.98
N GLY A 208 -1.37 -9.61 9.33
CA GLY A 208 -2.32 -9.47 8.23
C GLY A 208 -1.97 -8.27 7.35
N TYR A 209 -2.27 -8.40 6.06
CA TYR A 209 -2.06 -7.32 5.11
C TYR A 209 -2.97 -7.47 3.88
N LEU A 210 -3.28 -6.33 3.27
CA LEU A 210 -4.02 -6.26 2.03
C LEU A 210 -3.12 -6.72 0.88
N LEU A 211 -3.60 -7.68 0.08
CA LEU A 211 -2.95 -8.09 -1.17
C LEU A 211 -3.33 -7.15 -2.30
N PHE A 212 -4.65 -6.92 -2.46
CA PHE A 212 -5.21 -5.98 -3.44
C PHE A 212 -6.65 -5.59 -3.06
N PRO A 213 -7.07 -4.36 -3.37
CA PRO A 213 -8.45 -3.91 -3.21
C PRO A 213 -9.36 -4.54 -4.28
N LEU A 214 -10.70 -4.54 -4.00
CA LEU A 214 -11.75 -5.02 -4.89
C LEU A 214 -12.80 -3.95 -5.17
#